data_8dbea7452113274f4292a7aa058a8663
#
_entry.id   8dbea7452113274f4292a7aa058a8663
#
_cell.length_a   1.000
_cell.length_b   1.000
_cell.length_c   1.000
_cell.angle_alpha   90.00
_cell.angle_beta   90.00
_cell.angle_gamma   90.00
#
_symmetry.space_group_name_H-M   'P 1'
#
loop_
_entity.id
_entity.type
_entity.pdbx_description
1 polymer ?
#
loop_
_entity_poly.entity_id
_entity_poly.type
_entity_poly.pdbx_seq_one_letter_code
_entity_poly.pdbx_strand_id
1 'polypeptide(L)'
;MLPEIWKCREFVNADEIAKGLSPYNPEGVAIEAGRLMLQRIDMLLQGDDSFSIETTLSTRSYSNMIKKAHDNGFTVQLLFFWLPAPEIAVERVKQRVSEGGHNIPVDVIHRRYKAGINNFFNIYCNIVDSWTLVENYSVPRIIIAKGGKDSETELIDVELFNKMKAYVK
;
A
#
# COMPACT_ATOMS: atom_id res chain seq x y z
N MET A 1 8.10 6.09 -10.80
CA MET A 1 7.42 4.79 -11.09
C MET A 1 5.90 4.83 -10.89
N LEU A 2 5.34 5.12 -9.69
CA LEU A 2 3.87 5.23 -9.50
C LEU A 2 3.23 6.41 -10.25
N PRO A 3 3.80 7.63 -10.26
CA PRO A 3 3.25 8.76 -11.00
C PRO A 3 3.18 8.55 -12.50
N GLU A 4 4.08 7.75 -13.07
CA GLU A 4 4.10 7.43 -14.50
C GLU A 4 3.00 6.45 -14.90
N ILE A 5 2.65 5.51 -13.99
CA ILE A 5 1.59 4.52 -14.22
C ILE A 5 0.20 5.19 -14.20
N TRP A 6 -0.02 6.15 -13.28
CA TRP A 6 -1.34 6.72 -13.04
C TRP A 6 -1.49 8.18 -13.47
N LYS A 7 -0.45 8.78 -14.09
CA LYS A 7 -0.46 10.21 -14.51
C LYS A 7 -0.90 11.17 -13.38
N CYS A 8 -0.65 10.78 -12.14
CA CYS A 8 -1.03 11.52 -10.95
C CYS A 8 0.18 12.31 -10.43
N ARG A 9 0.03 13.61 -10.22
CA ARG A 9 1.11 14.49 -9.73
C ARG A 9 1.18 14.56 -8.22
N GLU A 10 0.05 14.37 -7.54
CA GLU A 10 -0.04 14.43 -6.08
C GLU A 10 0.22 13.03 -5.51
N PHE A 11 1.36 12.88 -4.84
CA PHE A 11 1.77 11.65 -4.17
C PHE A 11 2.05 11.91 -2.69
N VAL A 12 1.37 11.18 -1.81
CA VAL A 12 1.50 11.34 -0.36
C VAL A 12 2.08 10.07 0.25
N ASN A 13 3.24 10.20 0.90
CA ASN A 13 3.97 9.10 1.53
C ASN A 13 4.52 9.56 2.89
N ALA A 14 4.19 8.84 3.97
CA ALA A 14 4.63 9.18 5.32
C ALA A 14 6.16 9.10 5.49
N ASP A 15 6.83 8.17 4.83
CA ASP A 15 8.29 8.02 4.92
C ASP A 15 9.00 9.23 4.28
N GLU A 16 8.48 9.73 3.16
CA GLU A 16 9.04 10.94 2.51
C GLU A 16 8.76 12.21 3.33
N ILE A 17 7.59 12.31 3.96
CA ILE A 17 7.28 13.40 4.90
C ILE A 17 8.24 13.34 6.10
N ALA A 18 8.47 12.16 6.69
CA ALA A 18 9.40 11.98 7.80
C ALA A 18 10.83 12.37 7.43
N LYS A 19 11.30 12.02 6.24
CA LYS A 19 12.61 12.44 5.73
C LYS A 19 12.69 13.97 5.54
N GLY A 20 11.61 14.59 5.07
CA GLY A 20 11.55 16.06 4.95
C GLY A 20 11.59 16.77 6.29
N LEU A 21 10.96 16.22 7.34
CA LEU A 21 10.96 16.76 8.70
C LEU A 21 12.29 16.57 9.41
N SER A 22 12.88 15.38 9.30
CA SER A 22 14.12 15.01 9.97
C SER A 22 14.97 14.05 9.11
N PRO A 23 15.81 14.59 8.22
CA PRO A 23 16.59 13.77 7.26
C PRO A 23 17.50 12.74 7.93
N TYR A 24 18.03 13.06 9.12
CA TYR A 24 18.96 12.19 9.85
C TYR A 24 18.30 11.31 10.93
N ASN A 25 17.02 11.57 11.25
CA ASN A 25 16.26 10.80 12.25
C ASN A 25 14.78 10.73 11.88
N PRO A 26 14.42 10.17 10.71
CA PRO A 26 13.02 10.08 10.26
C PRO A 26 12.14 9.23 11.21
N GLU A 27 12.72 8.24 11.89
CA GLU A 27 11.99 7.40 12.86
C GLU A 27 11.47 8.20 14.05
N GLY A 28 12.25 9.18 14.52
CA GLY A 28 11.88 10.05 15.64
C GLY A 28 10.64 10.91 15.39
N VAL A 29 10.30 11.15 14.11
CA VAL A 29 9.16 11.97 13.68
C VAL A 29 8.07 11.19 12.96
N ALA A 30 8.13 9.85 12.98
CA ALA A 30 7.20 9.00 12.23
C ALA A 30 5.71 9.22 12.59
N ILE A 31 5.40 9.52 13.85
CA ILE A 31 4.03 9.81 14.31
C ILE A 31 3.56 11.16 13.76
N GLU A 32 4.42 12.17 13.77
CA GLU A 32 4.14 13.49 13.24
C GLU A 32 3.94 13.43 11.72
N ALA A 33 4.83 12.74 11.01
CA ALA A 33 4.72 12.50 9.58
C ALA A 33 3.41 11.79 9.21
N GLY A 34 2.99 10.79 10.00
CA GLY A 34 1.70 10.12 9.81
C GLY A 34 0.51 11.07 9.99
N ARG A 35 0.54 12.00 10.96
CA ARG A 35 -0.50 13.03 11.13
C ARG A 35 -0.54 14.00 9.95
N LEU A 36 0.62 14.48 9.50
CA LEU A 36 0.70 15.37 8.33
C LEU A 36 0.23 14.68 7.05
N MET A 37 0.56 13.39 6.88
CA MET A 37 0.02 12.59 5.79
C MET A 37 -1.51 12.59 5.78
N LEU A 38 -2.14 12.30 6.93
CA LEU A 38 -3.60 12.28 7.04
C LEU A 38 -4.22 13.65 6.78
N GLN A 39 -3.63 14.73 7.30
CA GLN A 39 -4.07 16.10 7.03
C GLN A 39 -3.99 16.43 5.53
N ARG A 40 -2.88 16.07 4.87
CA ARG A 40 -2.74 16.28 3.42
C ARG A 40 -3.79 15.52 2.63
N ILE A 41 -4.07 14.27 2.99
CA ILE A 41 -5.11 13.45 2.36
C ILE A 41 -6.50 14.11 2.55
N ASP A 42 -6.83 14.56 3.76
CA ASP A 42 -8.11 15.23 4.01
C ASP A 42 -8.26 16.52 3.19
N MET A 43 -7.17 17.28 2.98
CA MET A 43 -7.17 18.46 2.09
C MET A 43 -7.37 18.09 0.62
N LEU A 44 -6.69 17.04 0.14
CA LEU A 44 -6.80 16.57 -1.24
C LEU A 44 -8.20 16.02 -1.55
N LEU A 45 -8.85 15.38 -0.58
CA LEU A 45 -10.22 14.89 -0.69
C LEU A 45 -11.27 16.02 -0.78
N GLN A 46 -10.92 17.25 -0.45
CA GLN A 46 -11.80 18.43 -0.60
C GLN A 46 -11.61 19.13 -1.96
N GLY A 47 -10.59 18.73 -2.73
CA GLY A 47 -10.32 19.25 -4.08
C GLY A 47 -10.78 18.28 -5.15
N ASP A 48 -10.47 18.61 -6.40
CA ASP A 48 -10.86 17.82 -7.59
C ASP A 48 -9.66 17.05 -8.21
N ASP A 49 -8.46 17.24 -7.65
CA ASP A 49 -7.25 16.64 -8.21
C ASP A 49 -7.08 15.19 -7.79
N SER A 50 -6.74 14.33 -8.76
CA SER A 50 -6.35 12.95 -8.47
C SER A 50 -5.06 12.91 -7.67
N PHE A 51 -5.00 12.05 -6.65
CA PHE A 51 -3.81 11.83 -5.83
C PHE A 51 -3.57 10.35 -5.58
N SER A 52 -2.35 10.01 -5.22
CA SER A 52 -1.96 8.66 -4.84
C SER A 52 -1.30 8.64 -3.47
N ILE A 53 -1.47 7.53 -2.76
CA ILE A 53 -0.84 7.26 -1.48
C ILE A 53 -0.10 5.93 -1.51
N GLU A 54 0.96 5.83 -0.72
CA GLU A 54 1.64 4.56 -0.49
C GLU A 54 1.41 4.08 0.94
N THR A 55 1.09 2.79 1.08
CA THR A 55 0.84 2.18 2.38
C THR A 55 1.16 0.69 2.36
N THR A 56 1.50 0.12 3.52
CA THR A 56 1.62 -1.34 3.70
C THR A 56 0.28 -2.05 3.82
N LEU A 57 -0.84 -1.32 3.81
CA LEU A 57 -2.21 -1.81 4.03
C LEU A 57 -2.42 -2.55 5.37
N SER A 58 -1.47 -2.44 6.30
CA SER A 58 -1.49 -3.15 7.58
C SER A 58 -2.47 -2.58 8.61
N THR A 59 -3.00 -1.39 8.38
CA THR A 59 -4.06 -0.76 9.21
C THR A 59 -5.42 -0.87 8.54
N ARG A 60 -6.50 -0.86 9.34
CA ARG A 60 -7.88 -0.85 8.86
C ARG A 60 -8.43 0.55 8.64
N SER A 61 -7.73 1.58 9.10
CA SER A 61 -8.21 2.97 9.09
C SER A 61 -8.46 3.55 7.69
N TYR A 62 -7.78 3.02 6.68
CA TYR A 62 -8.00 3.46 5.30
C TYR A 62 -9.40 3.15 4.74
N SER A 63 -10.17 2.22 5.36
CA SER A 63 -11.56 1.98 4.97
C SER A 63 -12.43 3.24 5.15
N ASN A 64 -12.21 4.00 6.23
CA ASN A 64 -12.91 5.28 6.44
C ASN A 64 -12.47 6.34 5.43
N MET A 65 -11.19 6.36 5.05
CA MET A 65 -10.68 7.27 4.02
C MET A 65 -11.28 6.93 2.65
N ILE A 66 -11.37 5.65 2.29
CA ILE A 66 -12.00 5.21 1.04
C ILE A 66 -13.47 5.63 1.01
N LYS A 67 -14.20 5.46 2.13
CA LYS A 67 -15.57 5.94 2.23
C LYS A 67 -15.67 7.45 2.00
N LYS A 68 -14.83 8.26 2.67
CA LYS A 68 -14.77 9.71 2.44
C LYS A 68 -14.46 10.05 0.98
N ALA A 69 -13.54 9.30 0.34
CA ALA A 69 -13.22 9.50 -1.06
C ALA A 69 -14.45 9.28 -1.96
N HIS A 70 -15.20 8.20 -1.76
CA HIS A 70 -16.46 7.95 -2.47
C HIS A 70 -17.51 9.03 -2.21
N ASP A 71 -17.67 9.45 -0.93
CA ASP A 71 -18.60 10.53 -0.55
C ASP A 71 -18.28 11.86 -1.26
N ASN A 72 -17.00 12.08 -1.65
CA ASN A 72 -16.53 13.24 -2.40
C ASN A 72 -16.40 12.96 -3.94
N GLY A 73 -16.93 11.87 -4.44
CA GLY A 73 -16.98 11.56 -5.88
C GLY A 73 -15.70 10.96 -6.47
N PHE A 74 -14.72 10.60 -5.66
CA PHE A 74 -13.50 9.94 -6.14
C PHE A 74 -13.73 8.49 -6.48
N THR A 75 -13.06 8.02 -7.54
CA THR A 75 -12.87 6.60 -7.83
C THR A 75 -11.59 6.11 -7.18
N VAL A 76 -11.65 5.03 -6.43
CA VAL A 76 -10.51 4.48 -5.67
C VAL A 76 -9.95 3.23 -6.36
N GLN A 77 -8.69 3.30 -6.75
CA GLN A 77 -7.96 2.18 -7.35
C GLN A 77 -6.87 1.70 -6.41
N LEU A 78 -6.76 0.38 -6.20
CA LEU A 78 -5.77 -0.26 -5.35
C LEU A 78 -4.81 -1.11 -6.18
N LEU A 79 -3.52 -0.78 -6.15
CA LEU A 79 -2.46 -1.62 -6.68
C LEU A 79 -1.72 -2.27 -5.51
N PHE A 80 -1.90 -3.58 -5.33
CA PHE A 80 -1.26 -4.31 -4.25
C PHE A 80 -0.07 -5.11 -4.77
N PHE A 81 1.13 -4.73 -4.31
CA PHE A 81 2.37 -5.44 -4.61
C PHE A 81 2.65 -6.49 -3.54
N TRP A 82 2.49 -7.76 -3.90
CA TRP A 82 2.75 -8.87 -3.02
C TRP A 82 4.17 -9.44 -3.23
N LEU A 83 4.77 -9.91 -2.14
CA LEU A 83 6.02 -10.67 -2.14
C LEU A 83 5.69 -12.12 -1.75
N PRO A 84 6.29 -13.15 -2.39
CA PRO A 84 5.97 -14.56 -2.14
C PRO A 84 6.27 -15.05 -0.73
N ALA A 85 7.10 -14.33 0.04
CA ALA A 85 7.44 -14.66 1.42
C ALA A 85 7.82 -13.40 2.21
N PRO A 86 7.53 -13.34 3.54
CA PRO A 86 7.88 -12.20 4.37
C PRO A 86 9.41 -12.01 4.54
N GLU A 87 10.20 -13.07 4.39
CA GLU A 87 11.66 -13.05 4.41
C GLU A 87 12.23 -12.14 3.32
N ILE A 88 11.60 -12.10 2.14
CA ILE A 88 12.00 -11.21 1.03
C ILE A 88 11.81 -9.74 1.45
N ALA A 89 10.74 -9.43 2.19
CA ALA A 89 10.55 -8.10 2.73
C ALA A 89 11.63 -7.73 3.75
N VAL A 90 12.05 -8.69 4.58
CA VAL A 90 13.16 -8.51 5.55
C VAL A 90 14.47 -8.22 4.81
N GLU A 91 14.78 -8.98 3.76
CA GLU A 91 16.00 -8.77 2.95
C GLU A 91 15.99 -7.39 2.27
N ARG A 92 14.86 -6.96 1.71
CA ARG A 92 14.73 -5.62 1.12
C ARG A 92 14.93 -4.51 2.14
N VAL A 93 14.45 -4.68 3.36
CA VAL A 93 14.71 -3.70 4.45
C VAL A 93 16.18 -3.68 4.80
N LYS A 94 16.86 -4.83 4.93
CA LYS A 94 18.30 -4.90 5.18
C LYS A 94 19.12 -4.21 4.09
N GLN A 95 18.79 -4.46 2.82
CA GLN A 95 19.44 -3.79 1.70
C GLN A 95 19.24 -2.28 1.76
N ARG A 96 17.99 -1.83 1.97
CA ARG A 96 17.68 -0.40 2.11
C ARG A 96 18.48 0.27 3.25
N VAL A 97 18.64 -0.43 4.37
CA VAL A 97 19.45 0.06 5.51
C VAL A 97 20.93 0.19 5.13
N SER A 98 21.48 -0.76 4.37
CA SER A 98 22.87 -0.67 3.88
C SER A 98 23.09 0.50 2.91
N GLU A 99 22.01 0.96 2.27
CA GLU A 99 21.98 2.13 1.36
C GLU A 99 21.64 3.46 2.10
N GLY A 100 21.63 3.45 3.44
CA GLY A 100 21.35 4.63 4.27
C GLY A 100 19.89 4.89 4.60
N GLY A 101 19.00 3.92 4.32
CA GLY A 101 17.59 3.97 4.72
C GLY A 101 17.38 3.54 6.17
N HIS A 102 16.18 3.82 6.71
CA HIS A 102 15.82 3.46 8.08
C HIS A 102 15.56 1.96 8.25
N ASN A 103 15.85 1.44 9.44
CA ASN A 103 15.58 0.05 9.81
C ASN A 103 14.11 -0.12 10.27
N ILE A 104 13.55 -1.32 10.02
CA ILE A 104 12.26 -1.74 10.58
C ILE A 104 12.49 -3.07 11.29
N PRO A 105 12.09 -3.22 12.58
CA PRO A 105 12.22 -4.48 13.29
C PRO A 105 11.56 -5.66 12.56
N VAL A 106 12.20 -6.82 12.56
CA VAL A 106 11.77 -8.00 11.79
C VAL A 106 10.35 -8.46 12.16
N ASP A 107 10.03 -8.43 13.45
CA ASP A 107 8.69 -8.76 13.96
C ASP A 107 7.61 -7.80 13.42
N VAL A 108 7.94 -6.52 13.27
CA VAL A 108 7.06 -5.50 12.68
C VAL A 108 6.85 -5.78 11.20
N ILE A 109 7.90 -6.17 10.47
CA ILE A 109 7.79 -6.54 9.05
C ILE A 109 6.85 -7.73 8.89
N HIS A 110 7.06 -8.81 9.64
CA HIS A 110 6.20 -10.00 9.59
C HIS A 110 4.74 -9.68 9.96
N ARG A 111 4.53 -8.87 11.00
CA ARG A 111 3.19 -8.45 11.41
C ARG A 111 2.50 -7.63 10.32
N ARG A 112 3.20 -6.65 9.72
CA ARG A 112 2.67 -5.81 8.63
C ARG A 112 2.38 -6.62 7.37
N TYR A 113 3.25 -7.56 7.03
CA TYR A 113 3.06 -8.46 5.89
C TYR A 113 1.75 -9.25 6.00
N LYS A 114 1.56 -9.96 7.13
CA LYS A 114 0.33 -10.72 7.38
C LYS A 114 -0.91 -9.83 7.45
N ALA A 115 -0.81 -8.71 8.16
CA ALA A 115 -1.94 -7.78 8.30
C ALA A 115 -2.33 -7.16 6.96
N GLY A 116 -1.37 -6.81 6.10
CA GLY A 116 -1.63 -6.27 4.76
C GLY A 116 -2.40 -7.24 3.89
N ILE A 117 -2.00 -8.51 3.86
CA ILE A 117 -2.70 -9.57 3.10
C ILE A 117 -4.12 -9.79 3.66
N ASN A 118 -4.26 -9.95 4.98
CA ASN A 118 -5.58 -10.12 5.60
C ASN A 118 -6.51 -8.94 5.30
N ASN A 119 -6.02 -7.71 5.43
CA ASN A 119 -6.83 -6.53 5.17
C ASN A 119 -7.17 -6.39 3.68
N PHE A 120 -6.27 -6.77 2.78
CA PHE A 120 -6.55 -6.80 1.35
C PHE A 120 -7.79 -7.66 1.07
N PHE A 121 -7.78 -8.93 1.45
CA PHE A 121 -8.86 -9.86 1.15
C PHE A 121 -10.15 -9.60 1.94
N ASN A 122 -10.04 -9.27 3.23
CA ASN A 122 -11.21 -9.16 4.11
C ASN A 122 -11.86 -7.78 4.10
N ILE A 123 -11.15 -6.75 3.64
CA ILE A 123 -11.65 -5.36 3.69
C ILE A 123 -11.54 -4.70 2.32
N TYR A 124 -10.29 -4.46 1.85
CA TYR A 124 -10.04 -3.48 0.80
C TYR A 124 -10.52 -3.92 -0.57
N CYS A 125 -10.35 -5.20 -0.97
CA CYS A 125 -10.83 -5.68 -2.26
C CYS A 125 -12.36 -5.58 -2.43
N ASN A 126 -13.10 -5.49 -1.31
CA ASN A 126 -14.56 -5.41 -1.30
C ASN A 126 -15.10 -3.97 -1.29
N ILE A 127 -14.24 -2.96 -1.10
CA ILE A 127 -14.67 -1.56 -0.97
C ILE A 127 -14.06 -0.62 -2.00
N VAL A 128 -12.95 -0.99 -2.66
CA VAL A 128 -12.36 -0.18 -3.74
C VAL A 128 -13.05 -0.44 -5.07
N ASP A 129 -13.10 0.56 -5.94
CA ASP A 129 -13.75 0.44 -7.26
C ASP A 129 -13.02 -0.53 -8.18
N SER A 130 -11.69 -0.55 -8.10
CA SER A 130 -10.88 -1.56 -8.80
C SER A 130 -9.60 -1.87 -8.03
N TRP A 131 -9.12 -3.10 -8.18
CA TRP A 131 -7.83 -3.50 -7.63
C TRP A 131 -7.07 -4.40 -8.60
N THR A 132 -5.75 -4.31 -8.53
CA THR A 132 -4.82 -5.20 -9.23
C THR A 132 -3.82 -5.77 -8.24
N LEU A 133 -3.72 -7.09 -8.20
CA LEU A 133 -2.75 -7.82 -7.39
C LEU A 133 -1.56 -8.20 -8.26
N VAL A 134 -0.35 -7.82 -7.83
CA VAL A 134 0.89 -8.01 -8.58
C VAL A 134 1.92 -8.72 -7.72
N GLU A 135 2.51 -9.78 -8.23
CA GLU A 135 3.73 -10.37 -7.68
C GLU A 135 4.91 -9.46 -8.01
N ASN A 136 5.65 -9.04 -6.99
CA ASN A 136 6.69 -8.01 -7.09
C ASN A 136 8.10 -8.53 -6.78
N TYR A 137 8.35 -9.81 -7.05
CA TYR A 137 9.68 -10.43 -6.89
C TYR A 137 10.27 -10.85 -8.23
N SER A 138 9.46 -11.41 -9.10
CA SER A 138 9.86 -11.86 -10.44
C SER A 138 10.14 -10.70 -11.41
N VAL A 139 10.96 -10.99 -12.42
CA VAL A 139 11.22 -10.05 -13.53
C VAL A 139 10.94 -10.79 -14.84
N PRO A 140 9.95 -10.37 -15.63
CA PRO A 140 8.99 -9.27 -15.37
C PRO A 140 8.04 -9.58 -14.21
N ARG A 141 7.44 -8.54 -13.63
CA ARG A 141 6.40 -8.68 -12.59
C ARG A 141 5.18 -9.39 -13.13
N ILE A 142 4.53 -10.20 -12.30
CA ILE A 142 3.38 -11.02 -12.69
C ILE A 142 2.10 -10.42 -12.12
N ILE A 143 1.13 -10.13 -12.99
CA ILE A 143 -0.22 -9.81 -12.53
C ILE A 143 -0.89 -11.12 -12.11
N ILE A 144 -1.33 -11.18 -10.85
CA ILE A 144 -1.94 -12.39 -10.26
C ILE A 144 -3.45 -12.40 -10.47
N ALA A 145 -4.10 -11.27 -10.20
CA ALA A 145 -5.55 -11.14 -10.31
C ALA A 145 -5.96 -9.67 -10.37
N LYS A 146 -7.19 -9.43 -10.83
CA LYS A 146 -7.85 -8.13 -10.86
C LYS A 146 -9.29 -8.27 -10.37
N GLY A 147 -9.88 -7.18 -9.90
CA GLY A 147 -11.29 -7.13 -9.49
C GLY A 147 -11.69 -5.77 -8.96
N GLY A 148 -12.83 -5.71 -8.30
CA GLY A 148 -13.36 -4.50 -7.69
C GLY A 148 -14.64 -4.82 -6.91
N LYS A 149 -15.17 -3.85 -6.16
CA LYS A 149 -16.38 -4.02 -5.34
C LYS A 149 -17.61 -4.47 -6.13
N ASP A 150 -17.72 -4.05 -7.39
CA ASP A 150 -18.87 -4.30 -8.27
C ASP A 150 -18.51 -5.21 -9.46
N SER A 151 -17.37 -5.90 -9.42
CA SER A 151 -16.89 -6.77 -10.50
C SER A 151 -16.44 -8.13 -10.00
N GLU A 152 -16.59 -9.15 -10.82
CA GLU A 152 -16.03 -10.47 -10.52
C GLU A 152 -14.51 -10.43 -10.51
N THR A 153 -13.91 -11.33 -9.72
CA THR A 153 -12.45 -11.49 -9.68
C THR A 153 -11.96 -12.24 -10.91
N GLU A 154 -11.15 -11.59 -11.73
CA GLU A 154 -10.39 -12.20 -12.81
C GLU A 154 -9.10 -12.80 -12.25
N LEU A 155 -8.99 -14.13 -12.23
CA LEU A 155 -7.78 -14.85 -11.83
C LEU A 155 -6.87 -15.06 -13.05
N ILE A 156 -5.67 -14.49 -13.01
CA ILE A 156 -4.67 -14.60 -14.08
C ILE A 156 -3.64 -15.69 -13.72
N ASP A 157 -3.20 -15.73 -12.47
CA ASP A 157 -2.34 -16.77 -11.94
C ASP A 157 -2.98 -17.38 -10.68
N VAL A 158 -3.65 -18.52 -10.86
CA VAL A 158 -4.42 -19.22 -9.83
C VAL A 158 -3.50 -19.77 -8.73
N GLU A 159 -2.30 -20.22 -9.08
CA GLU A 159 -1.35 -20.82 -8.14
C GLU A 159 -0.83 -19.75 -7.16
N LEU A 160 -0.34 -18.63 -7.68
CA LEU A 160 0.13 -17.52 -6.86
C LEU A 160 -1.00 -16.90 -6.03
N PHE A 161 -2.22 -16.82 -6.59
CA PHE A 161 -3.39 -16.33 -5.86
C PHE A 161 -3.70 -17.22 -4.65
N ASN A 162 -3.74 -18.54 -4.84
CA ASN A 162 -3.98 -19.50 -3.76
C ASN A 162 -2.86 -19.49 -2.70
N LYS A 163 -1.61 -19.36 -3.15
CA LYS A 163 -0.45 -19.22 -2.25
C LYS A 163 -0.56 -17.99 -1.37
N MET A 164 -0.96 -16.85 -1.94
CA MET A 164 -1.19 -15.64 -1.14
C MET A 164 -2.39 -15.80 -0.21
N LYS A 165 -3.49 -16.38 -0.69
CA LYS A 165 -4.72 -16.61 0.09
C LYS A 165 -4.50 -17.53 1.29
N ALA A 166 -3.52 -18.43 1.26
CA ALA A 166 -3.14 -19.29 2.38
C ALA A 166 -2.63 -18.50 3.63
N TYR A 167 -2.24 -17.23 3.47
CA TYR A 167 -1.89 -16.34 4.59
C TYR A 167 -3.13 -15.71 5.26
N VAL A 168 -4.32 -15.81 4.67
CA VAL A 168 -5.56 -15.21 5.20
C VAL A 168 -6.10 -16.10 6.33
N LYS A 169 -6.46 -15.45 7.43
CA LYS A 169 -7.12 -16.09 8.59
C LYS A 169 -8.58 -15.71 8.68
#